data_7650be5b44258089624a73d90fb458d0
#
_entry.id   7650be5b44258089624a73d90fb458d0
#
_cell.length_a   1.000
_cell.length_b   1.000
_cell.length_c   1.000
_cell.angle_alpha   90.00
_cell.angle_beta   90.00
_cell.angle_gamma   90.00
#
_symmetry.space_group_name_H-M   'P 1'
#
loop_
_entity.id
_entity.type
_entity.pdbx_description
1 polymer ?
#
loop_
_entity_poly.entity_id
_entity_poly.type
_entity_poly.pdbx_seq_one_letter_code
_entity_poly.pdbx_strand_id
1 'polypeptide(L)'
;LEGNYHFIINQSFSTDADVKRYEDLMEDVKKLVVDKYDGSLKAEHGTGRNMAPFVRHEWGDDAFQVMKAVKDLFDPKGLLNPGVIFNDDPQCHIKNFKPLPLIPLGPDSPATKVNRCIECGFCEVNCLSCGFTLSSRQRIVLQREMARLRQSNEDPKRLALLEKQYRYPGNETCAGDGLCSMS
;
A
#
# COMPACT_ATOMS: atom_id res chain seq x y z
N LEU A 1 23.79 5.53 -5.78
CA LEU A 1 24.50 5.07 -4.58
C LEU A 1 24.86 6.26 -3.69
N GLU A 2 23.82 6.97 -3.22
CA GLU A 2 23.98 8.26 -2.52
C GLU A 2 23.85 8.14 -1.00
N GLY A 3 24.33 7.02 -0.44
CA GLY A 3 24.24 6.75 1.00
C GLY A 3 22.89 6.26 1.47
N ASN A 4 21.95 5.98 0.55
CA ASN A 4 20.65 5.42 0.91
C ASN A 4 20.76 3.93 1.24
N TYR A 5 20.09 3.52 2.30
CA TYR A 5 19.95 2.11 2.67
C TYR A 5 18.53 1.64 2.38
N HIS A 6 18.43 0.56 1.63
CA HIS A 6 17.16 -0.10 1.34
C HIS A 6 17.08 -1.40 2.13
N PHE A 7 15.99 -1.60 2.81
CA PHE A 7 15.71 -2.86 3.49
C PHE A 7 14.23 -3.23 3.32
N ILE A 8 13.95 -4.50 3.38
CA ILE A 8 12.59 -5.04 3.25
C ILE A 8 12.20 -5.69 4.57
N ILE A 9 11.04 -5.30 5.08
CA ILE A 9 10.44 -5.92 6.25
C ILE A 9 9.35 -6.86 5.77
N ASN A 10 9.36 -8.09 6.26
CA ASN A 10 8.30 -9.05 6.06
C ASN A 10 7.57 -9.28 7.38
N GLN A 11 6.38 -8.71 7.51
CA GLN A 11 5.59 -8.74 8.72
C GLN A 11 4.09 -8.83 8.39
N SER A 12 3.33 -9.53 9.24
CA SER A 12 1.88 -9.47 9.25
C SER A 12 1.37 -8.16 9.87
N PHE A 13 0.17 -7.73 9.45
CA PHE A 13 -0.57 -6.63 10.06
C PHE A 13 -2.00 -7.06 10.40
N SER A 14 -2.16 -8.33 10.78
CA SER A 14 -3.47 -8.93 11.01
C SER A 14 -3.98 -8.75 12.43
N THR A 15 -3.12 -8.41 13.38
CA THR A 15 -3.45 -8.24 14.80
C THR A 15 -2.93 -6.90 15.33
N ASP A 16 -3.53 -6.40 16.41
CA ASP A 16 -3.06 -5.19 17.09
C ASP A 16 -1.61 -5.34 17.57
N ALA A 17 -1.19 -6.55 17.95
CA ALA A 17 0.18 -6.83 18.34
C ALA A 17 1.16 -6.68 17.16
N ASP A 18 0.75 -7.05 15.95
CA ASP A 18 1.54 -6.85 14.75
C ASP A 18 1.70 -5.36 14.43
N VAL A 19 0.60 -4.60 14.55
CA VAL A 19 0.60 -3.15 14.33
C VAL A 19 1.51 -2.47 15.36
N LYS A 20 1.39 -2.86 16.63
CA LYS A 20 2.24 -2.32 17.70
C LYS A 20 3.73 -2.60 17.48
N ARG A 21 4.08 -3.80 17.01
CA ARG A 21 5.45 -4.16 16.66
C ARG A 21 6.00 -3.26 15.55
N TYR A 22 5.18 -2.94 14.56
CA TYR A 22 5.56 -2.02 13.49
C TYR A 22 5.72 -0.58 13.99
N GLU A 23 4.82 -0.11 14.86
CA GLU A 23 4.93 1.20 15.52
C GLU A 23 6.27 1.32 16.28
N ASP A 24 6.58 0.32 17.10
CA ASP A 24 7.82 0.29 17.87
C ASP A 24 9.06 0.26 16.96
N LEU A 25 9.03 -0.52 15.90
CA LEU A 25 10.10 -0.54 14.90
C LEU A 25 10.30 0.86 14.26
N MET A 26 9.23 1.56 13.89
CA MET A 26 9.34 2.89 13.30
C MET A 26 9.89 3.93 14.28
N GLU A 27 9.53 3.81 15.56
CA GLU A 27 10.11 4.64 16.63
C GLU A 27 11.61 4.36 16.81
N ASP A 28 12.02 3.11 16.77
CA ASP A 28 13.44 2.73 16.87
C ASP A 28 14.24 3.17 15.63
N VAL A 29 13.67 3.05 14.43
CA VAL A 29 14.27 3.55 13.18
C VAL A 29 14.44 5.06 13.24
N LYS A 30 13.43 5.80 13.72
CA LYS A 30 13.51 7.25 13.91
C LYS A 30 14.69 7.62 14.83
N LYS A 31 14.80 7.01 16.01
CA LYS A 31 15.90 7.27 16.95
C LYS A 31 17.25 6.92 16.36
N LEU A 32 17.33 5.78 15.67
CA LEU A 32 18.57 5.34 15.07
C LEU A 32 19.04 6.28 13.95
N VAL A 33 18.15 6.59 13.02
CA VAL A 33 18.49 7.37 11.83
C VAL A 33 18.67 8.84 12.16
N VAL A 34 17.71 9.45 12.86
CA VAL A 34 17.73 10.89 13.14
C VAL A 34 18.63 11.20 14.32
N ASP A 35 18.36 10.61 15.51
CA ASP A 35 19.02 11.05 16.73
C ASP A 35 20.48 10.58 16.80
N LYS A 36 20.77 9.39 16.28
CA LYS A 36 22.13 8.83 16.37
C LYS A 36 23.02 9.18 15.19
N TYR A 37 22.46 9.18 13.98
CA TYR A 37 23.25 9.32 12.74
C TYR A 37 22.97 10.61 11.96
N ASP A 38 22.11 11.49 12.45
CA ASP A 38 21.73 12.74 11.78
C ASP A 38 21.31 12.51 10.30
N GLY A 39 20.59 11.42 10.09
CA GLY A 39 20.16 10.95 8.78
C GLY A 39 18.70 11.33 8.48
N SER A 40 18.28 11.05 7.24
CA SER A 40 16.91 11.34 6.77
C SER A 40 16.09 10.07 6.64
N LEU A 41 14.88 10.08 7.19
CA LEU A 41 13.95 8.95 7.14
C LEU A 41 13.33 8.73 5.76
N LYS A 42 13.25 9.76 4.94
CA LYS A 42 12.64 9.67 3.60
C LYS A 42 13.57 9.07 2.56
N ALA A 43 14.89 9.12 2.76
CA ALA A 43 15.90 8.80 1.76
C ALA A 43 15.55 9.45 0.39
N GLU A 44 15.42 8.67 -0.68
CA GLU A 44 15.07 9.12 -2.03
C GLU A 44 13.56 9.07 -2.35
N HIS A 45 12.76 8.39 -1.52
CA HIS A 45 11.36 8.08 -1.82
C HIS A 45 10.37 9.21 -1.52
N GLY A 46 10.83 10.29 -0.90
CA GLY A 46 9.97 11.34 -0.38
C GLY A 46 9.27 10.95 0.93
N THR A 47 8.74 11.93 1.61
CA THR A 47 8.14 11.75 2.95
C THR A 47 6.84 10.93 2.89
N GLY A 48 5.95 11.28 1.97
CA GLY A 48 4.62 10.67 1.91
C GLY A 48 3.81 10.87 3.20
N ARG A 49 2.83 10.00 3.41
CA ARG A 49 2.06 9.93 4.66
C ARG A 49 2.75 9.12 5.74
N ASN A 50 3.51 8.11 5.33
CA ASN A 50 4.12 7.16 6.26
C ASN A 50 5.18 7.83 7.16
N MET A 51 5.94 8.78 6.62
CA MET A 51 6.95 9.53 7.36
C MET A 51 6.44 10.87 7.91
N ALA A 52 5.22 11.28 7.58
CA ALA A 52 4.65 12.55 8.03
C ALA A 52 4.71 12.76 9.57
N PRO A 53 4.45 11.76 10.43
CA PRO A 53 4.56 11.91 11.88
C PRO A 53 5.96 12.27 12.38
N PHE A 54 6.99 11.96 11.61
CA PHE A 54 8.39 12.11 12.01
C PHE A 54 9.06 13.36 11.44
N VAL A 55 8.41 14.08 10.51
CA VAL A 55 8.99 15.25 9.82
C VAL A 55 9.41 16.34 10.81
N ARG A 56 8.56 16.66 11.78
CA ARG A 56 8.86 17.67 12.77
C ARG A 56 10.04 17.28 13.68
N HIS A 57 10.18 15.99 13.97
CA HIS A 57 11.31 15.47 14.73
C HIS A 57 12.61 15.53 13.92
N GLU A 58 12.57 15.14 12.65
CA GLU A 58 13.74 15.15 11.75
C GLU A 58 14.26 16.58 11.47
N TRP A 59 13.36 17.54 11.24
CA TRP A 59 13.73 18.87 10.75
C TRP A 59 13.70 19.97 11.82
N GLY A 60 13.16 19.67 12.99
CA GLY A 60 12.93 20.66 14.05
C GLY A 60 11.77 21.60 13.78
N ASP A 61 11.39 22.35 14.81
CA ASP A 61 10.20 23.21 14.79
C ASP A 61 10.32 24.35 13.77
N ASP A 62 11.47 25.01 13.70
CA ASP A 62 11.67 26.18 12.85
C ASP A 62 11.54 25.82 11.37
N ALA A 63 12.26 24.77 10.93
CA ALA A 63 12.19 24.30 9.55
C ALA A 63 10.80 23.77 9.21
N PHE A 64 10.15 23.05 10.14
CA PHE A 64 8.79 22.56 9.97
C PHE A 64 7.79 23.70 9.76
N GLN A 65 7.90 24.81 10.51
CA GLN A 65 7.03 25.98 10.33
C GLN A 65 7.26 26.68 8.99
N VAL A 66 8.51 26.79 8.55
CA VAL A 66 8.83 27.35 7.21
C VAL A 66 8.22 26.48 6.11
N MET A 67 8.41 25.17 6.18
CA MET A 67 7.80 24.24 5.21
C MET A 67 6.27 24.36 5.18
N LYS A 68 5.65 24.48 6.37
CA LYS A 68 4.20 24.66 6.49
C LYS A 68 3.73 25.99 5.90
N ALA A 69 4.43 27.08 6.16
CA ALA A 69 4.11 28.38 5.58
C ALA A 69 4.18 28.38 4.05
N VAL A 70 5.18 27.68 3.47
CA VAL A 70 5.27 27.49 2.02
C VAL A 70 4.06 26.69 1.51
N LYS A 71 3.70 25.61 2.19
CA LYS A 71 2.51 24.81 1.83
C LYS A 71 1.24 25.66 1.85
N ASP A 72 1.02 26.42 2.92
CA ASP A 72 -0.19 27.24 3.09
C ASP A 72 -0.25 28.39 2.07
N LEU A 73 0.90 28.92 1.64
CA LEU A 73 0.98 29.93 0.58
C LEU A 73 0.52 29.41 -0.78
N PHE A 74 0.96 28.19 -1.16
CA PHE A 74 0.64 27.62 -2.46
C PHE A 74 -0.67 26.82 -2.47
N ASP A 75 -1.12 26.36 -1.32
CA ASP A 75 -2.34 25.56 -1.17
C ASP A 75 -3.18 26.00 0.04
N PRO A 76 -3.67 27.24 0.04
CA PRO A 76 -4.41 27.80 1.17
C PRO A 76 -5.71 27.04 1.51
N LYS A 77 -6.20 26.23 0.59
CA LYS A 77 -7.41 25.40 0.80
C LYS A 77 -7.09 23.96 1.19
N GLY A 78 -5.81 23.57 1.25
CA GLY A 78 -5.39 22.22 1.62
C GLY A 78 -5.88 21.12 0.66
N LEU A 79 -6.00 21.42 -0.64
CA LEU A 79 -6.53 20.50 -1.64
C LEU A 79 -5.47 19.55 -2.21
N LEU A 80 -4.21 19.97 -2.20
CA LEU A 80 -3.12 19.23 -2.82
C LEU A 80 -2.49 18.25 -1.82
N ASN A 81 -2.55 16.96 -2.12
CA ASN A 81 -1.94 15.89 -1.32
C ASN A 81 -2.20 16.03 0.20
N PRO A 82 -3.45 16.04 0.66
CA PRO A 82 -3.76 16.23 2.07
C PRO A 82 -3.14 15.10 2.93
N GLY A 83 -2.52 15.49 4.05
CA GLY A 83 -1.88 14.55 4.98
C GLY A 83 -0.51 14.00 4.52
N VAL A 84 0.03 14.51 3.42
CA VAL A 84 1.40 14.24 2.96
C VAL A 84 2.34 15.30 3.52
N ILE A 85 3.43 14.90 4.13
CA ILE A 85 4.38 15.74 4.88
C ILE A 85 3.75 16.33 6.15
N PHE A 86 2.62 17.00 6.02
CA PHE A 86 1.89 17.63 7.13
C PHE A 86 0.65 16.80 7.45
N ASN A 87 0.65 16.16 8.61
CA ASN A 87 -0.45 15.34 9.08
C ASN A 87 -0.64 15.58 10.58
N ASP A 88 -1.86 15.93 10.96
CA ASP A 88 -2.20 16.19 12.37
C ASP A 88 -2.40 14.89 13.16
N ASP A 89 -2.52 13.74 12.48
CA ASP A 89 -2.60 12.44 13.12
C ASP A 89 -1.20 11.82 13.28
N PRO A 90 -0.67 11.77 14.51
CA PRO A 90 0.66 11.21 14.76
C PRO A 90 0.74 9.71 14.51
N GLN A 91 -0.40 9.05 14.36
CA GLN A 91 -0.52 7.62 14.09
C GLN A 91 -0.95 7.31 12.66
N CYS A 92 -0.89 8.26 11.74
CA CYS A 92 -1.36 8.03 10.37
C CYS A 92 -0.59 6.91 9.64
N HIS A 93 0.63 6.60 10.06
CA HIS A 93 1.48 5.55 9.51
C HIS A 93 1.10 4.13 9.96
N ILE A 94 0.31 4.00 11.02
CA ILE A 94 -0.16 2.71 11.55
C ILE A 94 -1.66 2.49 11.40
N LYS A 95 -2.32 3.33 10.63
CA LYS A 95 -3.76 3.26 10.37
C LYS A 95 -4.05 2.97 8.90
N ASN A 96 -5.22 2.43 8.64
CA ASN A 96 -5.74 2.22 7.29
C ASN A 96 -4.81 1.39 6.39
N PHE A 97 -4.19 0.36 6.95
CA PHE A 97 -3.44 -0.61 6.17
C PHE A 97 -4.32 -1.21 5.08
N LYS A 98 -3.75 -1.39 3.88
CA LYS A 98 -4.45 -2.07 2.80
C LYS A 98 -4.65 -3.53 3.19
N PRO A 99 -5.89 -4.00 3.37
CA PRO A 99 -6.13 -5.42 3.61
C PRO A 99 -5.76 -6.22 2.35
N LEU A 100 -5.18 -7.39 2.56
CA LEU A 100 -4.96 -8.39 1.51
C LEU A 100 -5.84 -9.62 1.82
N PRO A 101 -7.17 -9.52 1.65
CA PRO A 101 -8.05 -10.63 1.99
C PRO A 101 -7.73 -11.84 1.11
N LEU A 102 -7.82 -13.01 1.71
CA LEU A 102 -7.65 -14.26 0.98
C LEU A 102 -8.86 -14.51 0.08
N ILE A 103 -8.59 -14.86 -1.17
CA ILE A 103 -9.61 -15.40 -2.06
C ILE A 103 -9.98 -16.79 -1.53
N PRO A 104 -11.27 -17.08 -1.28
CA PRO A 104 -11.71 -18.35 -0.75
C PRO A 104 -11.59 -19.44 -1.82
N LEU A 105 -10.43 -20.08 -1.86
CA LEU A 105 -10.12 -21.20 -2.75
C LEU A 105 -10.12 -22.47 -1.93
N GLY A 106 -10.57 -23.58 -2.52
CA GLY A 106 -10.48 -24.89 -1.87
C GLY A 106 -9.02 -25.22 -1.50
N PRO A 107 -8.78 -25.96 -0.40
CA PRO A 107 -7.43 -26.24 0.11
C PRO A 107 -6.52 -26.92 -0.92
N ASP A 108 -7.09 -27.73 -1.79
CA ASP A 108 -6.36 -28.48 -2.83
C ASP A 108 -6.30 -27.75 -4.18
N SER A 109 -6.80 -26.51 -4.24
CA SER A 109 -6.78 -25.75 -5.48
C SER A 109 -5.36 -25.32 -5.84
N PRO A 110 -4.86 -25.62 -7.05
CA PRO A 110 -3.58 -25.09 -7.51
C PRO A 110 -3.54 -23.55 -7.54
N ALA A 111 -4.71 -22.90 -7.57
CA ALA A 111 -4.86 -21.46 -7.52
C ALA A 111 -4.60 -20.87 -6.12
N THR A 112 -4.40 -21.66 -5.07
CA THR A 112 -4.03 -21.16 -3.73
C THR A 112 -2.77 -20.30 -3.76
N LYS A 113 -1.87 -20.52 -4.72
CA LYS A 113 -0.68 -19.68 -4.96
C LYS A 113 -1.04 -18.22 -5.22
N VAL A 114 -2.23 -17.92 -5.77
CA VAL A 114 -2.74 -16.56 -6.00
C VAL A 114 -2.81 -15.75 -4.70
N ASN A 115 -3.08 -16.41 -3.57
CA ASN A 115 -3.13 -15.74 -2.28
C ASN A 115 -1.76 -15.28 -1.76
N ARG A 116 -0.66 -15.73 -2.36
CA ARG A 116 0.69 -15.24 -2.08
C ARG A 116 1.04 -13.95 -2.85
N CYS A 117 0.17 -13.49 -3.74
CA CYS A 117 0.40 -12.29 -4.52
C CYS A 117 0.57 -11.05 -3.62
N ILE A 118 1.68 -10.35 -3.79
CA ILE A 118 1.98 -9.07 -3.11
C ILE A 118 1.66 -7.86 -3.98
N GLU A 119 1.02 -8.08 -5.12
CA GLU A 119 0.57 -7.04 -6.06
C GLU A 119 1.73 -6.22 -6.68
N CYS A 120 2.92 -6.77 -6.78
CA CYS A 120 4.11 -6.09 -7.32
C CYS A 120 4.04 -5.75 -8.81
N GLY A 121 3.20 -6.43 -9.59
CA GLY A 121 3.02 -6.16 -11.03
C GLY A 121 3.98 -6.89 -11.97
N PHE A 122 4.98 -7.63 -11.50
CA PHE A 122 5.95 -8.31 -12.39
C PHE A 122 5.30 -9.28 -13.39
N CYS A 123 4.17 -9.87 -13.05
CA CYS A 123 3.43 -10.74 -13.94
C CYS A 123 2.72 -10.01 -15.10
N GLU A 124 2.64 -8.68 -15.06
CA GLU A 124 1.88 -7.91 -16.07
C GLU A 124 2.55 -7.93 -17.44
N VAL A 125 3.88 -7.96 -17.49
CA VAL A 125 4.64 -8.04 -18.74
C VAL A 125 4.41 -9.33 -19.50
N ASN A 126 4.04 -10.40 -18.79
CA ASN A 126 3.74 -11.72 -19.37
C ASN A 126 2.25 -11.92 -19.65
N CYS A 127 1.41 -10.97 -19.29
CA CYS A 127 -0.04 -11.08 -19.42
C CYS A 127 -0.53 -10.54 -20.77
N LEU A 128 -1.02 -11.42 -21.64
CA LEU A 128 -1.50 -11.04 -22.98
C LEU A 128 -2.67 -10.06 -22.97
N SER A 129 -3.47 -10.02 -21.91
CA SER A 129 -4.59 -9.09 -21.78
C SER A 129 -4.22 -7.77 -21.06
N CYS A 130 -2.97 -7.62 -20.62
CA CYS A 130 -2.50 -6.39 -20.01
C CYS A 130 -2.55 -5.23 -21.02
N GLY A 131 -3.19 -4.12 -20.64
CA GLY A 131 -3.38 -2.96 -21.50
C GLY A 131 -4.61 -3.02 -22.42
N PHE A 132 -5.23 -4.19 -22.60
CA PHE A 132 -6.49 -4.34 -23.35
C PHE A 132 -7.70 -4.42 -22.41
N THR A 133 -7.60 -5.26 -21.39
CA THR A 133 -8.63 -5.42 -20.36
C THR A 133 -7.96 -5.42 -18.97
N LEU A 134 -7.99 -6.53 -18.24
CA LEU A 134 -7.34 -6.65 -16.94
C LEU A 134 -6.08 -7.49 -17.03
N SER A 135 -5.04 -7.06 -16.34
CA SER A 135 -3.86 -7.88 -16.10
C SER A 135 -4.13 -8.96 -15.05
N SER A 136 -3.23 -9.93 -14.94
CA SER A 136 -3.26 -10.96 -13.90
C SER A 136 -3.31 -10.34 -12.49
N ARG A 137 -2.47 -9.33 -12.21
CA ARG A 137 -2.47 -8.60 -10.94
C ARG A 137 -3.81 -7.91 -10.68
N GLN A 138 -4.34 -7.19 -11.65
CA GLN A 138 -5.63 -6.49 -11.52
C GLN A 138 -6.78 -7.45 -11.26
N ARG A 139 -6.77 -8.64 -11.89
CA ARG A 139 -7.75 -9.70 -11.59
C ARG A 139 -7.69 -10.16 -10.14
N ILE A 140 -6.49 -10.37 -9.62
CA ILE A 140 -6.30 -10.77 -8.21
C ILE A 140 -6.81 -9.69 -7.26
N VAL A 141 -6.48 -8.41 -7.51
CA VAL A 141 -6.94 -7.27 -6.69
C VAL A 141 -8.47 -7.21 -6.65
N LEU A 142 -9.14 -7.33 -7.80
CA LEU A 142 -10.60 -7.30 -7.87
C LEU A 142 -11.24 -8.51 -7.18
N GLN A 143 -10.66 -9.70 -7.34
CA GLN A 143 -11.15 -10.90 -6.65
C GLN A 143 -11.00 -10.78 -5.12
N ARG A 144 -9.91 -10.19 -4.64
CA ARG A 144 -9.72 -9.90 -3.21
C ARG A 144 -10.77 -8.92 -2.69
N GLU A 145 -11.03 -7.84 -3.43
CA GLU A 145 -12.06 -6.88 -3.02
C GLU A 145 -13.46 -7.52 -3.00
N MET A 146 -13.80 -8.32 -4.01
CA MET A 146 -15.06 -9.06 -4.00
C MET A 146 -15.13 -10.05 -2.83
N ALA A 147 -14.03 -10.74 -2.51
CA ALA A 147 -13.97 -11.64 -1.35
C ALA A 147 -14.16 -10.87 -0.03
N ARG A 148 -13.53 -9.71 0.12
CA ARG A 148 -13.70 -8.83 1.28
C ARG A 148 -15.15 -8.39 1.45
N LEU A 149 -15.77 -7.91 0.38
CA LEU A 149 -17.16 -7.46 0.39
C LEU A 149 -18.14 -8.60 0.71
N ARG A 150 -17.88 -9.82 0.23
CA ARG A 150 -18.69 -10.99 0.59
C ARG A 150 -18.59 -11.33 2.07
N GLN A 151 -17.39 -11.27 2.64
CA GLN A 151 -17.14 -11.59 4.05
C GLN A 151 -17.71 -10.52 4.99
N SER A 152 -17.53 -9.24 4.66
CA SER A 152 -17.98 -8.12 5.51
C SER A 152 -19.47 -7.80 5.36
N ASN A 153 -20.06 -8.14 4.22
CA ASN A 153 -21.42 -7.72 3.82
C ASN A 153 -21.64 -6.19 3.91
N GLU A 154 -20.56 -5.42 3.78
CA GLU A 154 -20.54 -3.97 3.99
C GLU A 154 -21.25 -3.20 2.88
N ASP A 155 -21.07 -3.64 1.62
CA ASP A 155 -21.69 -3.00 0.45
C ASP A 155 -22.12 -4.03 -0.60
N PRO A 156 -23.32 -4.64 -0.43
CA PRO A 156 -23.84 -5.62 -1.38
C PRO A 156 -24.08 -5.06 -2.79
N LYS A 157 -24.39 -3.75 -2.91
CA LYS A 157 -24.60 -3.12 -4.22
C LYS A 157 -23.30 -3.01 -5.00
N ARG A 158 -22.24 -2.59 -4.33
CA ARG A 158 -20.90 -2.54 -4.92
C ARG A 158 -20.42 -3.93 -5.32
N LEU A 159 -20.64 -4.94 -4.48
CA LEU A 159 -20.30 -6.32 -4.80
C LEU A 159 -20.99 -6.79 -6.08
N ALA A 160 -22.33 -6.63 -6.16
CA ALA A 160 -23.09 -7.03 -7.34
C ALA A 160 -22.62 -6.29 -8.63
N LEU A 161 -22.28 -5.02 -8.51
CA LEU A 161 -21.73 -4.23 -9.61
C LEU A 161 -20.36 -4.78 -10.06
N LEU A 162 -19.46 -5.05 -9.12
CA LEU A 162 -18.14 -5.61 -9.41
C LEU A 162 -18.24 -6.98 -10.06
N GLU A 163 -19.08 -7.88 -9.56
CA GLU A 163 -19.30 -9.21 -10.13
C GLU A 163 -19.81 -9.12 -11.57
N LYS A 164 -20.78 -8.24 -11.83
CA LYS A 164 -21.33 -8.01 -13.16
C LYS A 164 -20.25 -7.48 -14.12
N GLN A 165 -19.50 -6.46 -13.70
CA GLN A 165 -18.49 -5.82 -14.54
C GLN A 165 -17.24 -6.67 -14.72
N TYR A 166 -16.90 -7.53 -13.76
CA TYR A 166 -15.72 -8.38 -13.81
C TYR A 166 -15.85 -9.53 -14.82
N ARG A 167 -17.06 -9.96 -15.12
CA ARG A 167 -17.31 -11.17 -15.93
C ARG A 167 -16.52 -11.19 -17.24
N TYR A 168 -16.68 -10.19 -18.07
CA TYR A 168 -15.98 -10.11 -19.34
C TYR A 168 -14.48 -9.81 -19.17
N PRO A 169 -14.04 -8.66 -18.58
CA PRO A 169 -12.63 -8.31 -18.54
C PRO A 169 -11.83 -9.21 -17.59
N GLY A 170 -12.46 -9.82 -16.60
CA GLY A 170 -11.82 -10.70 -15.63
C GLY A 170 -11.70 -12.14 -16.06
N ASN A 171 -12.81 -12.74 -16.52
CA ASN A 171 -12.87 -14.16 -16.81
C ASN A 171 -12.68 -14.47 -18.31
N GLU A 172 -13.41 -13.77 -19.19
CA GLU A 172 -13.51 -14.16 -20.59
C GLU A 172 -12.31 -13.69 -21.42
N THR A 173 -11.59 -12.68 -20.96
CA THR A 173 -10.39 -12.17 -21.65
C THR A 173 -9.07 -12.69 -21.11
N CYS A 174 -9.11 -13.63 -20.14
CA CYS A 174 -7.91 -14.32 -19.70
C CYS A 174 -7.53 -15.38 -20.74
N ALA A 175 -6.31 -15.32 -21.27
CA ALA A 175 -5.82 -16.30 -22.23
C ALA A 175 -5.66 -17.72 -21.64
N GLY A 176 -5.56 -17.84 -20.32
CA GLY A 176 -5.40 -19.12 -19.63
C GLY A 176 -4.06 -19.83 -19.91
N ASP A 177 -3.09 -19.11 -20.44
CA ASP A 177 -1.78 -19.62 -20.85
C ASP A 177 -0.82 -19.93 -19.69
N GLY A 178 -1.12 -19.42 -18.49
CA GLY A 178 -0.29 -19.60 -17.29
C GLY A 178 1.01 -18.81 -17.25
N LEU A 179 1.32 -17.99 -18.24
CA LEU A 179 2.59 -17.22 -18.31
C LEU A 179 2.78 -16.29 -17.13
N CYS A 180 1.70 -15.77 -16.55
CA CYS A 180 1.77 -14.94 -15.34
C CYS A 180 2.31 -15.67 -14.09
N SER A 181 2.35 -17.01 -14.11
CA SER A 181 2.91 -17.81 -13.02
C SER A 181 4.42 -18.01 -13.11
N MET A 182 5.02 -17.53 -14.18
CA MET A 182 6.46 -17.63 -14.44
C MET A 182 7.25 -16.44 -13.89
N SER A 183 6.57 -15.48 -13.28
CA SER A 183 7.16 -14.22 -12.76
C SER A 183 7.48 -14.32 -11.28
#